data_41f747ea586f9c2646aedfb3c9f24c00
#
_entry.id   41f747ea586f9c2646aedfb3c9f24c00
#
_cell.length_a   1.000
_cell.length_b   1.000
_cell.length_c   1.000
_cell.angle_alpha   90.00
_cell.angle_beta   90.00
_cell.angle_gamma   90.00
#
_symmetry.space_group_name_H-M   'P 1'
#
loop_
_entity.id
_entity.type
_entity.pdbx_description
1 polymer ?
#
loop_
_entity_poly.entity_id
_entity_poly.type
_entity_poly.pdbx_seq_one_letter_code
_entity_poly.pdbx_strand_id
1 'polypeptide(L)'
;MRRGLHILSAGVLVMTLAHACASPPASFVGGWTASEVAGVPSAPGLTTTLVIAEDGTVSGSGGCNRYRGKAELGEGTIAFSPLAATRMACSGASTEQEQRLFAALATARRFRIEGAELLLVGEDGAVVARFSRGI
;
A
#
# COMPACT_ATOMS: atom_id res chain seq x y z
N MET A 1 -40.79 -38.34 -49.63
CA MET A 1 -39.44 -37.88 -49.24
C MET A 1 -39.55 -36.48 -48.73
N ARG A 2 -39.51 -36.27 -47.41
CA ARG A 2 -39.53 -34.94 -46.76
C ARG A 2 -38.20 -34.78 -46.05
N ARG A 3 -37.38 -33.86 -46.54
CA ARG A 3 -36.10 -33.50 -45.93
C ARG A 3 -36.37 -32.44 -44.86
N GLY A 4 -36.17 -32.80 -43.58
CA GLY A 4 -36.23 -31.87 -42.48
C GLY A 4 -34.96 -31.01 -42.43
N LEU A 5 -35.15 -29.70 -42.43
CA LEU A 5 -34.11 -28.70 -42.27
C LEU A 5 -33.93 -28.40 -40.79
N HIS A 6 -32.84 -28.89 -40.21
CA HIS A 6 -32.48 -28.54 -38.82
C HIS A 6 -31.76 -27.19 -38.81
N ILE A 7 -32.43 -26.18 -38.28
CA ILE A 7 -31.84 -24.87 -38.03
C ILE A 7 -31.08 -24.98 -36.68
N LEU A 8 -29.74 -24.98 -36.77
CA LEU A 8 -28.87 -24.85 -35.59
C LEU A 8 -28.84 -23.38 -35.14
N SER A 9 -29.51 -23.10 -34.04
CA SER A 9 -29.45 -21.79 -33.37
C SER A 9 -28.15 -21.69 -32.60
N ALA A 10 -27.19 -20.90 -33.10
CA ALA A 10 -25.96 -20.56 -32.37
C ALA A 10 -26.27 -19.50 -31.34
N GLY A 11 -26.38 -19.91 -30.09
CA GLY A 11 -26.49 -18.99 -28.94
C GLY A 11 -25.16 -18.27 -28.72
N VAL A 12 -25.13 -16.97 -28.95
CA VAL A 12 -24.00 -16.11 -28.60
C VAL A 12 -24.03 -15.88 -27.08
N LEU A 13 -23.12 -16.54 -26.37
CA LEU A 13 -22.91 -16.33 -24.95
C LEU A 13 -22.14 -15.01 -24.75
N VAL A 14 -22.86 -13.94 -24.42
CA VAL A 14 -22.24 -12.66 -24.05
C VAL A 14 -21.67 -12.80 -22.63
N MET A 15 -20.35 -13.01 -22.52
CA MET A 15 -19.64 -12.90 -21.24
C MET A 15 -19.51 -11.43 -20.85
N THR A 16 -20.34 -10.98 -19.93
CA THR A 16 -20.15 -9.69 -19.25
C THR A 16 -18.99 -9.81 -18.28
N LEU A 17 -17.82 -9.21 -18.63
CA LEU A 17 -16.73 -9.03 -17.69
C LEU A 17 -17.17 -8.00 -16.64
N ALA A 18 -17.56 -8.48 -15.48
CA ALA A 18 -17.74 -7.63 -14.31
C ALA A 18 -16.36 -7.15 -13.85
N HIS A 19 -16.06 -5.88 -14.06
CA HIS A 19 -14.89 -5.24 -13.48
C HIS A 19 -15.17 -5.05 -11.98
N ALA A 20 -14.73 -6.01 -11.16
CA ALA A 20 -14.74 -5.85 -9.73
C ALA A 20 -13.65 -4.83 -9.36
N CYS A 21 -14.02 -3.71 -8.70
CA CYS A 21 -13.06 -2.88 -7.97
C CYS A 21 -12.38 -3.79 -6.94
N ALA A 22 -11.08 -4.04 -7.10
CA ALA A 22 -10.33 -4.89 -6.19
C ALA A 22 -10.25 -4.19 -4.83
N SER A 23 -10.90 -4.74 -3.81
CA SER A 23 -10.65 -4.36 -2.42
C SER A 23 -9.23 -4.77 -2.05
N PRO A 24 -8.50 -3.97 -1.25
CA PRO A 24 -7.17 -4.36 -0.80
C PRO A 24 -7.24 -5.71 -0.09
N PRO A 25 -6.25 -6.59 -0.25
CA PRO A 25 -6.24 -7.84 0.49
C PRO A 25 -6.33 -7.57 1.98
N ALA A 26 -7.15 -8.33 2.70
CA ALA A 26 -7.34 -8.17 4.15
C ALA A 26 -6.02 -8.19 4.94
N SER A 27 -5.01 -8.85 4.40
CA SER A 27 -3.65 -8.87 4.94
C SER A 27 -2.90 -7.54 4.85
N PHE A 28 -3.34 -6.61 4.02
CA PHE A 28 -2.72 -5.28 3.85
C PHE A 28 -3.25 -4.26 4.87
N VAL A 29 -4.52 -4.36 5.24
CA VAL A 29 -5.17 -3.50 6.21
C VAL A 29 -4.64 -3.78 7.62
N GLY A 30 -4.42 -2.73 8.40
CA GLY A 30 -3.99 -2.82 9.79
C GLY A 30 -2.74 -2.00 10.10
N GLY A 31 -2.10 -2.32 11.21
CA GLY A 31 -0.94 -1.63 11.73
C GLY A 31 0.37 -2.30 11.35
N TRP A 32 1.34 -1.48 11.04
CA TRP A 32 2.67 -1.87 10.57
C TRP A 32 3.75 -1.04 11.26
N THR A 33 4.86 -1.66 11.61
CA THR A 33 6.03 -0.97 12.17
C THR A 33 7.20 -1.05 11.19
N ALA A 34 7.80 0.07 10.86
CA ALA A 34 8.92 0.12 9.94
C ALA A 34 10.15 -0.58 10.52
N SER A 35 10.71 -1.52 9.76
CA SER A 35 11.99 -2.16 10.05
C SER A 35 13.14 -1.50 9.27
N GLU A 36 12.85 -0.99 8.07
CA GLU A 36 13.81 -0.34 7.20
C GLU A 36 13.13 0.71 6.33
N VAL A 37 13.73 1.86 6.15
CA VAL A 37 13.25 2.91 5.25
C VAL A 37 14.40 3.43 4.39
N ALA A 38 14.22 3.41 3.08
CA ALA A 38 15.23 3.81 2.08
C ALA A 38 16.58 3.10 2.29
N GLY A 39 16.55 1.80 2.58
CA GLY A 39 17.74 0.98 2.83
C GLY A 39 18.41 1.23 4.19
N VAL A 40 17.82 2.05 5.05
CA VAL A 40 18.35 2.35 6.38
C VAL A 40 17.48 1.68 7.43
N PRO A 41 18.03 0.80 8.28
CA PRO A 41 17.29 0.20 9.39
C PRO A 41 16.73 1.28 10.33
N SER A 42 15.56 0.98 10.91
CA SER A 42 14.97 1.87 11.90
C SER A 42 15.91 2.04 13.11
N ALA A 43 16.06 3.28 13.55
CA ALA A 43 16.96 3.58 14.66
C ALA A 43 16.45 2.97 15.98
N PRO A 44 17.36 2.42 16.82
CA PRO A 44 16.97 1.85 18.10
C PRO A 44 16.20 2.86 18.97
N GLY A 45 15.10 2.42 19.57
CA GLY A 45 14.26 3.26 20.43
C GLY A 45 13.33 4.23 19.68
N LEU A 46 13.37 4.28 18.35
CA LEU A 46 12.44 5.04 17.52
C LEU A 46 11.41 4.10 16.89
N THR A 47 10.14 4.46 17.02
CA THR A 47 9.04 3.70 16.43
C THR A 47 8.42 4.51 15.29
N THR A 48 8.53 3.99 14.08
CA THR A 48 7.87 4.52 12.88
C THR A 48 6.77 3.57 12.49
N THR A 49 5.55 4.06 12.37
CA THR A 49 4.37 3.23 12.11
C THR A 49 3.59 3.69 10.90
N LEU A 50 2.88 2.74 10.29
CA LEU A 50 1.93 2.96 9.20
C LEU A 50 0.67 2.16 9.50
N VAL A 51 -0.46 2.83 9.65
CA VAL A 51 -1.77 2.21 9.77
C VAL A 51 -2.53 2.43 8.47
N ILE A 52 -3.09 1.37 7.94
CA ILE A 52 -3.87 1.40 6.70
C ILE A 52 -5.27 0.90 7.01
N ALA A 53 -6.26 1.75 6.78
CA ALA A 53 -7.66 1.42 6.95
C ALA A 53 -8.27 0.90 5.64
N GLU A 54 -9.40 0.20 5.74
CA GLU A 54 -10.12 -0.37 4.58
C GLU A 54 -10.57 0.69 3.57
N ASP A 55 -10.84 1.92 4.03
CA ASP A 55 -11.25 3.06 3.19
C ASP A 55 -10.06 3.79 2.52
N GLY A 56 -8.84 3.28 2.67
CA GLY A 56 -7.62 3.90 2.17
C GLY A 56 -7.07 5.02 3.05
N THR A 57 -7.67 5.30 4.20
CA THR A 57 -7.09 6.24 5.16
C THR A 57 -5.80 5.68 5.72
N VAL A 58 -4.75 6.49 5.74
CA VAL A 58 -3.46 6.16 6.32
C VAL A 58 -3.12 7.10 7.45
N SER A 59 -2.45 6.58 8.46
CA SER A 59 -1.97 7.34 9.61
C SER A 59 -0.78 6.66 10.26
N GLY A 60 -0.09 7.35 11.14
CA GLY A 60 1.01 6.76 11.87
C GLY A 60 1.89 7.79 12.55
N SER A 61 3.05 7.32 12.99
CA SER A 61 4.14 8.13 13.53
C SER A 61 5.34 8.05 12.60
N GLY A 62 5.92 9.18 12.24
CA GLY A 62 7.14 9.24 11.44
C GLY A 62 8.43 8.99 12.22
N GLY A 63 8.33 8.99 13.54
CA GLY A 63 9.47 8.98 14.46
C GLY A 63 9.51 10.20 15.37
N CYS A 64 9.06 11.35 14.87
CA CYS A 64 8.86 12.59 15.63
C CYS A 64 7.38 12.98 15.61
N ASN A 65 6.82 13.18 14.43
CA ASN A 65 5.47 13.68 14.25
C ASN A 65 4.47 12.57 13.91
N ARG A 66 3.21 12.81 14.22
CA ARG A 66 2.09 12.02 13.71
C ARG A 66 1.70 12.54 12.34
N TYR A 67 1.31 11.63 11.48
CA TYR A 67 0.84 11.96 10.15
C TYR A 67 -0.48 11.27 9.79
N ARG A 68 -1.15 11.84 8.81
CA ARG A 68 -2.41 11.34 8.28
C ARG A 68 -2.52 11.68 6.80
N GLY A 69 -3.18 10.82 6.06
CA GLY A 69 -3.48 11.05 4.65
C GLY A 69 -4.34 9.96 4.07
N LYS A 70 -4.23 9.80 2.75
CA LYS A 70 -4.93 8.77 2.00
C LYS A 70 -3.94 8.02 1.10
N ALA A 71 -4.26 6.77 0.84
CA ALA A 71 -3.63 5.99 -0.22
C ALA A 71 -4.70 5.53 -1.20
N GLU A 72 -4.39 5.65 -2.49
CA GLU A 72 -5.13 4.99 -3.55
C GLU A 72 -4.56 3.60 -3.73
N LEU A 73 -5.43 2.59 -3.62
CA LEU A 73 -5.07 1.20 -3.65
C LEU A 73 -5.65 0.53 -4.88
N GLY A 74 -4.82 -0.22 -5.58
CA GLY A 74 -5.20 -1.10 -6.67
C GLY A 74 -4.69 -2.51 -6.43
N GLU A 75 -4.76 -3.35 -7.44
CA GLU A 75 -4.21 -4.70 -7.40
C GLU A 75 -2.68 -4.66 -7.40
N GLY A 76 -2.07 -4.75 -6.21
CA GLY A 76 -0.62 -4.63 -6.02
C GLY A 76 -0.05 -3.23 -6.21
N THR A 77 -0.89 -2.22 -6.39
CA THR A 77 -0.49 -0.83 -6.56
C THR A 77 -0.90 0.04 -5.38
N ILE A 78 -0.10 1.06 -5.09
CA ILE A 78 -0.36 2.03 -4.05
C ILE A 78 0.18 3.40 -4.46
N ALA A 79 -0.57 4.44 -4.14
CA ALA A 79 -0.11 5.82 -4.26
C ALA A 79 -0.61 6.61 -3.04
N PHE A 80 0.32 7.19 -2.31
CA PHE A 80 -0.01 8.04 -1.18
C PHE A 80 -0.27 9.47 -1.65
N SER A 81 -1.38 10.06 -1.20
CA SER A 81 -1.62 11.50 -1.34
C SER A 81 -0.66 12.28 -0.44
N PRO A 82 -0.50 13.61 -0.64
CA PRO A 82 0.25 14.43 0.30
C PRO A 82 -0.23 14.22 1.74
N LEU A 83 0.72 13.96 2.64
CA LEU A 83 0.45 13.67 4.04
C LEU A 83 0.42 14.96 4.85
N ALA A 84 -0.57 15.09 5.73
CA ALA A 84 -0.58 16.10 6.78
C ALA A 84 0.13 15.56 8.01
N ALA A 85 1.04 16.34 8.58
CA ALA A 85 1.79 15.96 9.76
C ALA A 85 1.78 17.07 10.81
N THR A 86 1.88 16.70 12.09
CA THR A 86 2.17 17.64 13.15
C THR A 86 3.57 18.24 12.94
N ARG A 87 3.87 19.35 13.59
CA ARG A 87 5.14 20.06 13.44
C ARG A 87 5.82 20.26 14.76
N MET A 88 6.16 19.16 15.42
CA MET A 88 7.00 19.22 16.62
C MET A 88 8.45 19.46 16.24
N ALA A 89 9.17 20.20 17.06
CA ALA A 89 10.60 20.42 16.90
C ALA A 89 11.35 19.22 17.47
N CYS A 90 11.72 18.27 16.62
CA CYS A 90 12.61 17.17 16.95
C CYS A 90 13.96 17.38 16.28
N SER A 91 14.97 16.65 16.69
CA SER A 91 16.31 16.72 16.13
C SER A 91 16.95 15.34 16.00
N GLY A 92 18.04 15.26 15.23
CA GLY A 92 18.82 14.04 15.08
C GLY A 92 18.05 12.91 14.40
N ALA A 93 18.24 11.68 14.89
CA ALA A 93 17.76 10.46 14.25
C ALA A 93 16.24 10.42 14.03
N SER A 94 15.44 10.99 14.91
CA SER A 94 13.97 11.01 14.76
C SER A 94 13.52 11.85 13.58
N THR A 95 14.12 13.01 13.38
CA THR A 95 13.85 13.88 12.23
C THR A 95 14.30 13.24 10.92
N GLU A 96 15.50 12.67 10.92
CA GLU A 96 16.05 12.02 9.73
C GLU A 96 15.21 10.79 9.33
N GLN A 97 14.79 9.97 10.28
CA GLN A 97 13.96 8.80 10.02
C GLN A 97 12.59 9.20 9.45
N GLU A 98 11.97 10.24 10.00
CA GLU A 98 10.70 10.77 9.53
C GLU A 98 10.80 11.33 8.10
N GLN A 99 11.85 12.08 7.80
CA GLN A 99 12.08 12.61 6.44
C GLN A 99 12.26 11.48 5.43
N ARG A 100 13.01 10.43 5.79
CA ARG A 100 13.15 9.23 4.95
C ARG A 100 11.81 8.53 4.73
N LEU A 101 10.99 8.40 5.78
CA LEU A 101 9.67 7.80 5.65
C LEU A 101 8.78 8.57 4.67
N PHE A 102 8.67 9.87 4.84
CA PHE A 102 7.80 10.68 3.97
C PHE A 102 8.27 10.65 2.52
N ALA A 103 9.56 10.68 2.29
CA ALA A 103 10.12 10.52 0.94
C ALA A 103 9.81 9.13 0.35
N ALA A 104 9.95 8.07 1.14
CA ALA A 104 9.63 6.71 0.72
C ALA A 104 8.14 6.54 0.38
N LEU A 105 7.24 7.05 1.22
CA LEU A 105 5.80 7.01 0.98
C LEU A 105 5.43 7.78 -0.30
N ALA A 106 6.04 8.94 -0.53
CA ALA A 106 5.81 9.74 -1.74
C ALA A 106 6.25 9.03 -3.03
N THR A 107 7.26 8.17 -2.97
CA THR A 107 7.81 7.44 -4.13
C THR A 107 7.24 6.04 -4.31
N ALA A 108 6.54 5.49 -3.32
CA ALA A 108 5.91 4.18 -3.41
C ALA A 108 4.86 4.13 -4.53
N ARG A 109 4.88 3.07 -5.34
CA ARG A 109 3.94 2.82 -6.44
C ARG A 109 3.32 1.43 -6.39
N ARG A 110 3.99 0.48 -5.77
CA ARG A 110 3.53 -0.89 -5.62
C ARG A 110 3.77 -1.38 -4.19
N PHE A 111 3.07 -2.44 -3.83
CA PHE A 111 3.30 -3.12 -2.56
C PHE A 111 3.29 -4.63 -2.76
N ARG A 112 3.96 -5.32 -1.86
CA ARG A 112 3.91 -6.77 -1.71
C ARG A 112 3.77 -7.13 -0.24
N ILE A 113 3.05 -8.20 0.02
CA ILE A 113 3.03 -8.86 1.32
C ILE A 113 3.84 -10.14 1.21
N GLU A 114 4.87 -10.26 2.01
CA GLU A 114 5.74 -11.43 2.10
C GLU A 114 5.73 -11.94 3.55
N GLY A 115 4.90 -12.96 3.82
CA GLY A 115 4.68 -13.43 5.20
C GLY A 115 4.09 -12.33 6.09
N ALA A 116 4.79 -11.95 7.15
CA ALA A 116 4.41 -10.89 8.07
C ALA A 116 5.01 -9.51 7.71
N GLU A 117 5.61 -9.38 6.52
CA GLU A 117 6.20 -8.14 6.06
C GLU A 117 5.37 -7.47 4.96
N LEU A 118 5.31 -6.14 5.02
CA LEU A 118 4.83 -5.27 3.95
C LEU A 118 6.05 -4.60 3.31
N LEU A 119 6.18 -4.76 2.01
CA LEU A 119 7.20 -4.12 1.21
C LEU A 119 6.54 -3.04 0.33
N LEU A 120 6.98 -1.81 0.46
CA LEU A 120 6.64 -0.74 -0.46
C LEU A 120 7.73 -0.64 -1.53
N VAL A 121 7.30 -0.53 -2.78
CA VAL A 121 8.18 -0.61 -3.94
C VAL A 121 7.98 0.62 -4.81
N GLY A 122 9.07 1.23 -5.23
CA GLY A 122 9.07 2.37 -6.14
C GLY A 122 8.82 1.97 -7.61
N GLU A 123 8.75 2.96 -8.46
CA GLU A 123 8.52 2.76 -9.91
C GLU A 123 9.65 1.97 -10.57
N ASP A 124 10.87 2.16 -10.12
CA ASP A 124 12.07 1.45 -10.58
C ASP A 124 12.18 -0.01 -10.09
N GLY A 125 11.23 -0.46 -9.26
CA GLY A 125 11.22 -1.80 -8.68
C GLY A 125 12.04 -1.94 -7.40
N ALA A 126 12.70 -0.89 -6.92
CA ALA A 126 13.43 -0.92 -5.66
C ALA A 126 12.47 -0.88 -4.45
N VAL A 127 12.79 -1.61 -3.40
CA VAL A 127 12.08 -1.54 -2.13
C VAL A 127 12.42 -0.22 -1.45
N VAL A 128 11.42 0.63 -1.24
CA VAL A 128 11.60 1.94 -0.59
C VAL A 128 11.33 1.91 0.90
N ALA A 129 10.57 0.93 1.39
CA ALA A 129 10.36 0.71 2.82
C ALA A 129 9.94 -0.73 3.10
N ARG A 130 10.33 -1.23 4.28
CA ARG A 130 9.93 -2.52 4.84
C ARG A 130 9.25 -2.32 6.17
N PHE A 131 8.17 -3.01 6.37
CA PHE A 131 7.41 -2.97 7.62
C PHE A 131 7.12 -4.38 8.11
N SER A 132 7.11 -4.56 9.40
CA SER A 132 6.63 -5.78 10.06
C SER A 132 5.21 -5.57 10.56
N ARG A 133 4.42 -6.65 10.60
CA ARG A 133 3.05 -6.62 11.11
C ARG A 133 3.03 -6.27 12.59
N GLY A 134 2.13 -5.36 12.98
CA GLY A 134 1.88 -4.94 14.35
C GLY A 134 2.42 -3.55 14.70
N ILE A 135 1.89 -3.00 15.77
CA ILE A 135 2.28 -1.71 16.37
C ILE A 135 2.48 -1.94 17.88
#